data_a03213d7414b834e3b92deaf9b7aec63
#
_entry.id   a03213d7414b834e3b92deaf9b7aec63
#
_cell.length_a   1.000
_cell.length_b   1.000
_cell.length_c   1.000
_cell.angle_alpha   90.00
_cell.angle_beta   90.00
_cell.angle_gamma   90.00
#
_symmetry.space_group_name_H-M   'P 1'
#
loop_
_entity.id
_entity.type
_entity.pdbx_description
1 polymer ?
#
loop_
_entity_poly.entity_id
_entity_poly.type
_entity_poly.pdbx_seq_one_letter_code
_entity_poly.pdbx_strand_id
1 'polypeptide(L)'
;MRLGCCYYPEHWPEEWWADDATRMAEMGLSRVRIGEFAWSRIEPTPGRYDWDWLDRAIATLHAAGLGVILGTPTATPPKWLVDAMPDMLAIDADGRPRRFGSRRHYCFSHAGYRAECARIVAALAERYGNHPAVVAWQIDNEYGCHDTAISYSDAAAAGFRRWLAERYGTVEALNTAWGNVFWSMEYRTFAEIAPPHLTVTEANPAHRIDWRRFASDEVVSFNRVQVDIVRAASPER
;
A
#
# COMPACT_ATOMS: atom_id res chain seq x y z
N MET A 1 -8.32 0.06 -28.96
CA MET A 1 -8.58 0.04 -27.50
C MET A 1 -8.28 -1.37 -27.01
N ARG A 2 -7.62 -1.54 -25.87
CA ARG A 2 -7.36 -2.87 -25.29
C ARG A 2 -8.27 -3.05 -24.10
N LEU A 3 -9.02 -4.14 -24.05
CA LEU A 3 -9.92 -4.47 -22.95
C LEU A 3 -9.23 -5.45 -21.99
N GLY A 4 -9.56 -5.36 -20.72
CA GLY A 4 -9.08 -6.27 -19.67
C GLY A 4 -10.06 -6.35 -18.51
N CYS A 5 -9.85 -7.33 -17.64
CA CYS A 5 -10.60 -7.49 -16.41
C CYS A 5 -9.66 -7.81 -15.22
N CYS A 6 -10.22 -7.80 -14.02
CA CYS A 6 -9.59 -8.41 -12.85
C CYS A 6 -10.01 -9.87 -12.78
N TYR A 7 -9.07 -10.72 -12.40
CA TYR A 7 -9.32 -12.14 -12.14
C TYR A 7 -8.51 -12.56 -10.90
N TYR A 8 -9.05 -13.46 -10.11
CA TYR A 8 -8.44 -13.91 -8.87
C TYR A 8 -8.29 -15.43 -8.90
N PRO A 9 -7.24 -15.96 -9.56
CA PRO A 9 -7.03 -17.41 -9.67
C PRO A 9 -7.05 -18.09 -8.31
N GLU A 10 -6.48 -17.44 -7.29
CA GLU A 10 -6.45 -17.93 -5.91
C GLU A 10 -7.82 -18.13 -5.27
N HIS A 11 -8.88 -17.58 -5.87
CA HIS A 11 -10.26 -17.65 -5.38
C HIS A 11 -11.08 -18.79 -6.04
N TRP A 12 -10.63 -19.26 -7.21
CA TRP A 12 -11.36 -20.24 -7.99
C TRP A 12 -10.65 -21.59 -8.05
N PRO A 13 -11.39 -22.71 -8.21
CA PRO A 13 -10.80 -24.02 -8.48
C PRO A 13 -9.87 -23.97 -9.70
N GLU A 14 -8.71 -24.60 -9.60
CA GLU A 14 -7.69 -24.54 -10.66
C GLU A 14 -8.18 -25.14 -11.99
N GLU A 15 -9.03 -26.17 -11.92
CA GLU A 15 -9.65 -26.79 -13.09
C GLU A 15 -10.54 -25.86 -13.91
N TRP A 16 -10.95 -24.70 -13.38
CA TRP A 16 -11.75 -23.70 -14.10
C TRP A 16 -10.91 -22.68 -14.86
N TRP A 17 -9.64 -22.51 -14.49
CA TRP A 17 -8.81 -21.43 -15.03
C TRP A 17 -8.67 -21.45 -16.54
N ALA A 18 -8.52 -22.63 -17.16
CA ALA A 18 -8.36 -22.78 -18.59
C ALA A 18 -9.64 -22.37 -19.38
N ASP A 19 -10.80 -22.77 -18.85
CA ASP A 19 -12.11 -22.43 -19.41
C ASP A 19 -12.38 -20.92 -19.26
N ASP A 20 -12.14 -20.38 -18.07
CA ASP A 20 -12.26 -18.94 -17.80
C ASP A 20 -11.34 -18.10 -18.71
N ALA A 21 -10.08 -18.50 -18.87
CA ALA A 21 -9.13 -17.83 -19.74
C ALA A 21 -9.59 -17.84 -21.21
N THR A 22 -10.11 -18.99 -21.68
CA THR A 22 -10.68 -19.13 -23.03
C THR A 22 -11.86 -18.20 -23.24
N ARG A 23 -12.82 -18.19 -22.30
CA ARG A 23 -13.98 -17.29 -22.37
C ARG A 23 -13.59 -15.81 -22.36
N MET A 24 -12.61 -15.43 -21.53
CA MET A 24 -12.08 -14.06 -21.51
C MET A 24 -11.51 -13.68 -22.90
N ALA A 25 -10.74 -14.56 -23.53
CA ALA A 25 -10.19 -14.32 -24.86
C ALA A 25 -11.30 -14.24 -25.94
N GLU A 26 -12.29 -15.13 -25.91
CA GLU A 26 -13.45 -15.11 -26.81
C GLU A 26 -14.28 -13.83 -26.69
N MET A 27 -14.37 -13.25 -25.48
CA MET A 27 -15.00 -11.95 -25.24
C MET A 27 -14.17 -10.76 -25.78
N GLY A 28 -13.00 -11.00 -26.34
CA GLY A 28 -12.10 -9.98 -26.88
C GLY A 28 -11.24 -9.28 -25.80
N LEU A 29 -11.13 -9.83 -24.61
CA LEU A 29 -10.17 -9.34 -23.62
C LEU A 29 -8.75 -9.67 -24.07
N SER A 30 -7.83 -8.78 -23.79
CA SER A 30 -6.40 -8.94 -24.15
C SER A 30 -5.47 -8.86 -22.94
N ARG A 31 -6.00 -8.49 -21.78
CA ARG A 31 -5.23 -8.33 -20.54
C ARG A 31 -6.05 -8.76 -19.34
N VAL A 32 -5.36 -9.34 -18.35
CA VAL A 32 -5.97 -9.77 -17.09
C VAL A 32 -5.09 -9.33 -15.93
N ARG A 33 -5.67 -8.64 -14.95
CA ARG A 33 -4.99 -8.26 -13.72
C ARG A 33 -5.18 -9.34 -12.66
N ILE A 34 -4.08 -9.78 -12.05
CA ILE A 34 -4.06 -10.81 -11.01
C ILE A 34 -3.08 -10.44 -9.88
N GLY A 35 -3.25 -11.05 -8.72
CA GLY A 35 -2.23 -11.12 -7.67
C GLY A 35 -2.22 -10.00 -6.65
N GLU A 36 -2.95 -8.91 -6.85
CA GLU A 36 -2.92 -7.72 -5.98
C GLU A 36 -3.40 -7.95 -4.53
N PHE A 37 -4.03 -9.09 -4.27
CA PHE A 37 -4.48 -9.46 -2.92
C PHE A 37 -3.93 -10.80 -2.42
N ALA A 38 -2.98 -11.37 -3.15
CA ALA A 38 -2.57 -12.76 -2.97
C ALA A 38 -1.38 -12.97 -2.01
N TRP A 39 -1.00 -11.99 -1.17
CA TRP A 39 0.21 -12.11 -0.32
C TRP A 39 0.22 -13.39 0.52
N SER A 40 -0.88 -13.71 1.22
CA SER A 40 -0.95 -14.93 2.04
C SER A 40 -0.85 -16.23 1.25
N ARG A 41 -1.17 -16.23 -0.07
CA ARG A 41 -1.01 -17.38 -0.96
C ARG A 41 0.41 -17.46 -1.52
N ILE A 42 1.01 -16.30 -1.80
CA ILE A 42 2.39 -16.20 -2.28
C ILE A 42 3.37 -16.54 -1.16
N GLU A 43 3.09 -16.08 0.06
CA GLU A 43 3.94 -16.28 1.23
C GLU A 43 3.07 -16.75 2.42
N PRO A 44 2.73 -18.05 2.48
CA PRO A 44 1.87 -18.60 3.54
C PRO A 44 2.51 -18.55 4.92
N THR A 45 3.84 -18.55 5.00
CA THR A 45 4.61 -18.37 6.23
C THR A 45 5.82 -17.46 5.95
N PRO A 46 6.32 -16.71 6.96
CA PRO A 46 7.41 -15.77 6.77
C PRO A 46 8.62 -16.35 6.03
N GLY A 47 9.01 -15.75 4.93
CA GLY A 47 10.15 -16.14 4.11
C GLY A 47 9.95 -17.41 3.27
N ARG A 48 8.80 -18.05 3.35
CA ARG A 48 8.51 -19.27 2.58
C ARG A 48 7.51 -18.96 1.47
N TYR A 49 8.00 -18.88 0.24
CA TYR A 49 7.20 -18.58 -0.93
C TYR A 49 6.62 -19.85 -1.57
N ASP A 50 5.35 -19.76 -1.97
CA ASP A 50 4.68 -20.70 -2.86
C ASP A 50 4.36 -20.02 -4.19
N TRP A 51 5.24 -20.19 -5.15
CA TRP A 51 5.11 -19.62 -6.48
C TRP A 51 4.35 -20.50 -7.47
N ASP A 52 4.23 -21.80 -7.18
CA ASP A 52 3.81 -22.81 -8.16
C ASP A 52 2.40 -22.52 -8.70
N TRP A 53 1.48 -22.14 -7.83
CA TRP A 53 0.12 -21.79 -8.27
C TRP A 53 0.09 -20.53 -9.13
N LEU A 54 0.89 -19.53 -8.82
CA LEU A 54 0.95 -18.27 -9.58
C LEU A 54 1.62 -18.49 -10.94
N ASP A 55 2.66 -19.30 -11.01
CA ASP A 55 3.31 -19.73 -12.25
C ASP A 55 2.29 -20.40 -13.18
N ARG A 56 1.49 -21.36 -12.66
CA ARG A 56 0.46 -22.06 -13.44
C ARG A 56 -0.66 -21.10 -13.87
N ALA A 57 -1.09 -20.19 -13.01
CA ALA A 57 -2.11 -19.19 -13.37
C ALA A 57 -1.63 -18.27 -14.51
N ILE A 58 -0.39 -17.77 -14.42
CA ILE A 58 0.22 -16.93 -15.46
C ILE A 58 0.35 -17.71 -16.77
N ALA A 59 0.82 -18.96 -16.70
CA ALA A 59 0.95 -19.82 -17.89
C ALA A 59 -0.39 -20.10 -18.57
N THR A 60 -1.44 -20.38 -17.79
CA THR A 60 -2.80 -20.62 -18.30
C THR A 60 -3.36 -19.39 -19.02
N LEU A 61 -3.26 -18.20 -18.43
CA LEU A 61 -3.69 -16.96 -19.04
C LEU A 61 -2.90 -16.66 -20.32
N HIS A 62 -1.59 -16.87 -20.29
CA HIS A 62 -0.72 -16.65 -21.45
C HIS A 62 -1.02 -17.60 -22.61
N ALA A 63 -1.29 -18.87 -22.32
CA ALA A 63 -1.68 -19.88 -23.33
C ALA A 63 -2.96 -19.50 -24.06
N ALA A 64 -3.89 -18.79 -23.40
CA ALA A 64 -5.11 -18.24 -24.02
C ALA A 64 -4.88 -16.91 -24.76
N GLY A 65 -3.63 -16.43 -24.87
CA GLY A 65 -3.30 -15.17 -25.55
C GLY A 65 -3.53 -13.92 -24.70
N LEU A 66 -3.74 -14.05 -23.40
CA LEU A 66 -3.98 -12.95 -22.48
C LEU A 66 -2.65 -12.45 -21.85
N GLY A 67 -2.41 -11.14 -21.91
CA GLY A 67 -1.31 -10.52 -21.19
C GLY A 67 -1.67 -10.30 -19.73
N VAL A 68 -0.73 -10.57 -18.82
CA VAL A 68 -0.92 -10.43 -17.38
C VAL A 68 -0.49 -9.03 -16.91
N ILE A 69 -1.35 -8.35 -16.17
CA ILE A 69 -1.00 -7.22 -15.33
C ILE A 69 -0.82 -7.76 -13.91
N LEU A 70 0.42 -7.83 -13.45
CA LEU A 70 0.72 -8.41 -12.13
C LEU A 70 0.63 -7.34 -11.04
N GLY A 71 -0.20 -7.57 -10.03
CA GLY A 71 -0.37 -6.69 -8.89
C GLY A 71 0.66 -6.94 -7.78
N THR A 72 1.23 -5.88 -7.18
CA THR A 72 1.95 -6.04 -5.92
C THR A 72 0.95 -6.22 -4.77
N PRO A 73 1.11 -7.24 -3.89
CA PRO A 73 0.02 -7.68 -2.98
C PRO A 73 -0.03 -6.88 -1.66
N THR A 74 0.51 -5.68 -1.66
CA THR A 74 0.75 -4.90 -0.45
C THR A 74 -0.50 -4.27 0.16
N ALA A 75 -1.66 -4.32 -0.53
CA ALA A 75 -2.93 -3.88 0.04
C ALA A 75 -3.50 -4.83 1.10
N THR A 76 -3.02 -6.09 1.16
CA THR A 76 -3.56 -7.15 2.02
C THR A 76 -2.45 -7.91 2.75
N PRO A 77 -1.80 -7.29 3.76
CA PRO A 77 -0.80 -8.00 4.54
C PRO A 77 -1.39 -9.26 5.20
N PRO A 78 -0.65 -10.38 5.22
CA PRO A 78 -1.14 -11.64 5.78
C PRO A 78 -1.25 -11.56 7.31
N LYS A 79 -2.07 -12.45 7.88
CA LYS A 79 -2.32 -12.47 9.33
C LYS A 79 -1.04 -12.65 10.16
N TRP A 80 -0.12 -13.50 9.69
CA TRP A 80 1.15 -13.71 10.39
C TRP A 80 1.99 -12.43 10.51
N LEU A 81 1.93 -11.54 9.51
CA LEU A 81 2.64 -10.26 9.54
C LEU A 81 2.02 -9.30 10.56
N VAL A 82 0.67 -9.25 10.60
CA VAL A 82 -0.05 -8.46 11.60
C VAL A 82 0.23 -8.94 13.01
N ASP A 83 0.34 -10.26 13.22
CA ASP A 83 0.66 -10.82 14.54
C ASP A 83 2.10 -10.54 14.96
N ALA A 84 3.02 -10.51 14.01
CA ALA A 84 4.43 -10.20 14.28
C ALA A 84 4.67 -8.69 14.54
N MET A 85 3.84 -7.83 13.95
CA MET A 85 3.97 -6.36 14.02
C MET A 85 2.60 -5.69 14.25
N PRO A 86 1.96 -5.86 15.40
CA PRO A 86 0.63 -5.30 15.65
C PRO A 86 0.59 -3.77 15.63
N ASP A 87 1.71 -3.12 15.87
CA ASP A 87 1.89 -1.66 15.82
C ASP A 87 1.91 -1.10 14.39
N MET A 88 1.95 -1.96 13.35
CA MET A 88 1.74 -1.53 11.98
C MET A 88 0.29 -1.12 11.68
N LEU A 89 -0.65 -1.50 12.54
CA LEU A 89 -2.07 -1.21 12.31
C LEU A 89 -2.34 0.30 12.34
N ALA A 90 -3.15 0.75 11.38
CA ALA A 90 -3.60 2.13 11.35
C ALA A 90 -4.55 2.43 12.50
N ILE A 91 -4.47 3.64 13.04
CA ILE A 91 -5.38 4.17 14.06
C ILE A 91 -6.32 5.17 13.37
N ASP A 92 -7.62 5.04 13.61
CA ASP A 92 -8.62 5.97 13.06
C ASP A 92 -8.71 7.30 13.86
N ALA A 93 -9.54 8.21 13.40
CA ALA A 93 -9.73 9.51 14.03
C ALA A 93 -10.30 9.43 15.47
N ASP A 94 -10.98 8.33 15.81
CA ASP A 94 -11.50 8.08 17.16
C ASP A 94 -10.46 7.42 18.07
N GLY A 95 -9.24 7.20 17.59
CA GLY A 95 -8.16 6.56 18.35
C GLY A 95 -8.25 5.03 18.39
N ARG A 96 -9.05 4.41 17.49
CA ARG A 96 -9.25 2.95 17.48
C ARG A 96 -8.34 2.30 16.46
N PRO A 97 -7.61 1.23 16.81
CA PRO A 97 -6.82 0.49 15.84
C PRO A 97 -7.72 -0.25 14.83
N ARG A 98 -7.36 -0.16 13.56
CA ARG A 98 -7.96 -1.00 12.51
C ARG A 98 -7.61 -2.46 12.80
N ARG A 99 -8.47 -3.39 12.36
CA ARG A 99 -8.27 -4.81 12.63
C ARG A 99 -8.08 -5.60 11.35
N PHE A 100 -7.39 -6.72 11.47
CA PHE A 100 -7.33 -7.72 10.41
C PHE A 100 -8.74 -8.23 10.05
N GLY A 101 -8.92 -8.64 8.78
CA GLY A 101 -10.19 -9.18 8.26
C GLY A 101 -10.72 -8.41 7.04
N SER A 102 -9.96 -7.43 6.56
CA SER A 102 -10.21 -6.70 5.33
C SER A 102 -8.87 -6.30 4.70
N ARG A 103 -8.84 -5.30 3.85
CA ARG A 103 -7.64 -4.72 3.25
C ARG A 103 -7.31 -3.36 3.87
N ARG A 104 -6.05 -2.89 3.75
CA ARG A 104 -5.62 -1.53 4.14
C ARG A 104 -5.73 -1.21 5.63
N HIS A 105 -5.49 -2.17 6.48
CA HIS A 105 -5.52 -2.00 7.93
C HIS A 105 -4.18 -1.52 8.51
N TYR A 106 -3.23 -1.12 7.67
CA TYR A 106 -1.86 -0.71 8.03
C TYR A 106 -1.65 0.80 7.94
N CYS A 107 -0.60 1.28 8.62
CA CYS A 107 -0.13 2.65 8.53
C CYS A 107 0.99 2.77 7.49
N PHE A 108 0.84 3.69 6.53
CA PHE A 108 1.83 3.94 5.48
C PHE A 108 3.18 4.44 6.02
N SER A 109 3.21 5.03 7.22
CA SER A 109 4.43 5.51 7.87
C SER A 109 5.19 4.44 8.65
N HIS A 110 4.62 3.23 8.81
CA HIS A 110 5.25 2.19 9.62
C HIS A 110 6.46 1.57 8.93
N ALA A 111 7.67 1.81 9.48
CA ALA A 111 8.93 1.43 8.83
C ALA A 111 9.07 -0.08 8.61
N GLY A 112 8.68 -0.91 9.59
CA GLY A 112 8.72 -2.37 9.48
C GLY A 112 7.79 -2.87 8.38
N TYR A 113 6.57 -2.33 8.28
CA TYR A 113 5.65 -2.68 7.20
C TYR A 113 6.19 -2.29 5.82
N ARG A 114 6.77 -1.10 5.69
CA ARG A 114 7.44 -0.66 4.45
C ARG A 114 8.57 -1.61 4.04
N ALA A 115 9.37 -2.08 4.99
CA ALA A 115 10.44 -3.04 4.74
C ALA A 115 9.89 -4.38 4.22
N GLU A 116 8.83 -4.89 4.83
CA GLU A 116 8.17 -6.12 4.37
C GLU A 116 7.53 -5.97 2.99
N CYS A 117 6.90 -4.82 2.71
CA CYS A 117 6.40 -4.50 1.37
C CYS A 117 7.53 -4.48 0.32
N ALA A 118 8.65 -3.84 0.64
CA ALA A 118 9.81 -3.83 -0.25
C ALA A 118 10.34 -5.24 -0.51
N ARG A 119 10.39 -6.09 0.53
CA ARG A 119 10.87 -7.48 0.43
C ARG A 119 9.99 -8.33 -0.48
N ILE A 120 8.67 -8.32 -0.28
CA ILE A 120 7.75 -9.13 -1.11
C ILE A 120 7.70 -8.61 -2.56
N VAL A 121 7.73 -7.31 -2.77
CA VAL A 121 7.76 -6.70 -4.10
C VAL A 121 9.08 -7.04 -4.82
N ALA A 122 10.21 -7.02 -4.12
CA ALA A 122 11.49 -7.42 -4.69
C ALA A 122 11.48 -8.90 -5.14
N ALA A 123 10.95 -9.81 -4.32
CA ALA A 123 10.83 -11.22 -4.67
C ALA A 123 9.93 -11.47 -5.89
N LEU A 124 8.79 -10.75 -5.98
CA LEU A 124 7.91 -10.78 -7.15
C LEU A 124 8.61 -10.23 -8.41
N ALA A 125 9.27 -9.08 -8.28
CA ALA A 125 9.94 -8.41 -9.39
C ALA A 125 11.14 -9.22 -9.91
N GLU A 126 11.92 -9.86 -9.02
CA GLU A 126 12.99 -10.77 -9.40
C GLU A 126 12.47 -11.95 -10.23
N ARG A 127 11.34 -12.55 -9.79
CA ARG A 127 10.77 -13.73 -10.46
C ARG A 127 10.08 -13.40 -11.77
N TYR A 128 9.29 -12.34 -11.81
CA TYR A 128 8.38 -12.05 -12.94
C TYR A 128 8.74 -10.82 -13.75
N GLY A 129 9.75 -10.06 -13.37
CA GLY A 129 10.12 -8.80 -14.03
C GLY A 129 10.41 -8.95 -15.52
N ASN A 130 10.98 -10.07 -15.93
CA ASN A 130 11.28 -10.39 -17.34
C ASN A 130 10.36 -11.46 -17.92
N HIS A 131 9.28 -11.86 -17.22
CA HIS A 131 8.39 -12.92 -17.68
C HIS A 131 7.59 -12.46 -18.91
N PRO A 132 7.58 -13.20 -20.04
CA PRO A 132 6.97 -12.74 -21.31
C PRO A 132 5.45 -12.50 -21.21
N ALA A 133 4.76 -13.23 -20.36
CA ALA A 133 3.32 -13.05 -20.15
C ALA A 133 2.98 -11.79 -19.33
N VAL A 134 3.89 -11.30 -18.47
CA VAL A 134 3.66 -10.11 -17.68
C VAL A 134 3.92 -8.87 -18.52
N VAL A 135 2.87 -8.14 -18.86
CA VAL A 135 2.89 -7.00 -19.79
C VAL A 135 2.82 -5.65 -19.08
N ALA A 136 2.49 -5.63 -17.81
CA ALA A 136 2.45 -4.44 -16.97
C ALA A 136 2.39 -4.83 -15.48
N TRP A 137 2.64 -3.84 -14.61
CA TRP A 137 2.50 -3.94 -13.17
C TRP A 137 1.40 -3.01 -12.65
N GLN A 138 0.65 -3.46 -11.66
CA GLN A 138 -0.13 -2.60 -10.80
C GLN A 138 0.55 -2.52 -9.43
N ILE A 139 0.85 -1.30 -9.00
CA ILE A 139 1.47 -1.07 -7.69
C ILE A 139 0.38 -0.90 -6.65
N ASP A 140 0.30 -1.84 -5.69
CA ASP A 140 -0.72 -1.84 -4.64
C ASP A 140 -2.16 -1.78 -5.21
N ASN A 141 -3.14 -1.30 -4.46
CA ASN A 141 -4.52 -1.13 -4.94
C ASN A 141 -5.27 -0.03 -4.19
N GLU A 142 -5.83 0.94 -4.89
CA GLU A 142 -6.79 1.96 -4.40
C GLU A 142 -6.35 2.68 -3.11
N TYR A 143 -5.21 3.33 -3.09
CA TYR A 143 -4.58 3.92 -1.91
C TYR A 143 -5.49 4.79 -1.00
N GLY A 144 -6.45 5.50 -1.51
CA GLY A 144 -7.35 6.36 -0.74
C GLY A 144 -8.68 5.73 -0.33
N CYS A 145 -8.89 4.46 -0.67
CA CYS A 145 -10.16 3.77 -0.44
C CYS A 145 -10.48 3.65 1.06
N HIS A 146 -11.73 3.92 1.45
CA HIS A 146 -12.23 3.80 2.84
C HIS A 146 -11.49 4.68 3.87
N ASP A 147 -11.03 5.86 3.48
CA ASP A 147 -10.28 6.81 4.34
C ASP A 147 -9.03 6.21 4.99
N THR A 148 -8.42 5.21 4.35
CA THR A 148 -7.26 4.50 4.91
C THR A 148 -5.92 5.17 4.63
N ALA A 149 -5.89 6.28 3.88
CA ALA A 149 -4.68 7.06 3.65
C ALA A 149 -4.18 7.78 4.93
N ILE A 150 -5.09 8.04 5.88
CA ILE A 150 -4.79 8.74 7.12
C ILE A 150 -4.75 7.74 8.29
N SER A 151 -3.66 7.77 9.05
CA SER A 151 -3.52 7.03 10.30
C SER A 151 -3.06 7.97 11.41
N TYR A 152 -3.61 7.81 12.59
CA TYR A 152 -3.23 8.56 13.81
C TYR A 152 -2.33 7.73 14.74
N SER A 153 -1.61 6.74 14.18
CA SER A 153 -0.69 5.89 14.93
C SER A 153 0.60 6.62 15.34
N ASP A 154 1.34 6.04 16.28
CA ASP A 154 2.63 6.56 16.72
C ASP A 154 3.64 6.66 15.56
N ALA A 155 3.62 5.70 14.64
CA ALA A 155 4.45 5.74 13.43
C ALA A 155 4.10 6.94 12.55
N ALA A 156 2.82 7.24 12.36
CA ALA A 156 2.37 8.43 11.61
C ALA A 156 2.73 9.72 12.37
N ALA A 157 2.56 9.77 13.68
CA ALA A 157 2.96 10.92 14.51
C ALA A 157 4.47 11.21 14.40
N ALA A 158 5.30 10.17 14.46
CA ALA A 158 6.75 10.32 14.29
C ALA A 158 7.12 10.78 12.87
N GLY A 159 6.46 10.24 11.85
CA GLY A 159 6.62 10.66 10.46
C GLY A 159 6.25 12.13 10.25
N PHE A 160 5.12 12.55 10.81
CA PHE A 160 4.63 13.92 10.71
C PHE A 160 5.59 14.94 11.34
N ARG A 161 6.15 14.61 12.51
CA ARG A 161 7.14 15.50 13.18
C ARG A 161 8.38 15.72 12.30
N ARG A 162 8.89 14.68 11.62
CA ARG A 162 9.99 14.81 10.67
C ARG A 162 9.59 15.66 9.47
N TRP A 163 8.44 15.38 8.89
CA TRP A 163 7.88 16.14 7.76
C TRP A 163 7.72 17.62 8.08
N LEU A 164 7.23 17.95 9.29
CA LEU A 164 7.11 19.34 9.76
C LEU A 164 8.48 20.01 9.92
N ALA A 165 9.46 19.30 10.49
CA ALA A 165 10.81 19.83 10.66
C ALA A 165 11.47 20.13 9.31
N GLU A 166 11.30 19.24 8.32
CA GLU A 166 11.78 19.47 6.94
C GLU A 166 11.08 20.66 6.27
N ARG A 167 9.76 20.80 6.49
CA ARG A 167 8.95 21.84 5.86
C ARG A 167 9.17 23.23 6.44
N TYR A 168 9.27 23.34 7.76
CA TYR A 168 9.30 24.63 8.45
C TYR A 168 10.69 25.02 8.96
N GLY A 169 11.61 24.09 9.08
CA GLY A 169 12.98 24.31 9.57
C GLY A 169 13.04 24.52 11.07
N THR A 170 12.21 25.43 11.63
CA THR A 170 12.14 25.70 13.09
C THR A 170 10.70 25.64 13.61
N VAL A 171 10.55 25.38 14.91
CA VAL A 171 9.24 25.34 15.56
C VAL A 171 8.60 26.72 15.66
N GLU A 172 9.40 27.78 15.75
CA GLU A 172 8.94 29.18 15.75
C GLU A 172 8.30 29.55 14.41
N ALA A 173 8.92 29.13 13.28
CA ALA A 173 8.35 29.32 11.96
C ALA A 173 7.03 28.56 11.80
N LEU A 174 6.94 27.34 12.32
CA LEU A 174 5.70 26.57 12.37
C LEU A 174 4.62 27.27 13.19
N ASN A 175 4.94 27.70 14.42
CA ASN A 175 4.00 28.40 15.31
C ASN A 175 3.43 29.67 14.64
N THR A 176 4.31 30.43 13.97
CA THR A 176 3.90 31.61 13.21
C THR A 176 2.96 31.23 12.06
N ALA A 177 3.32 30.24 11.25
CA ALA A 177 2.56 29.81 10.09
C ALA A 177 1.20 29.23 10.46
N TRP A 178 1.07 28.55 11.60
CA TRP A 178 -0.17 27.97 12.11
C TRP A 178 -1.00 28.96 12.93
N GLY A 179 -0.44 30.14 13.30
CA GLY A 179 -1.11 31.10 14.16
C GLY A 179 -1.32 30.60 15.60
N ASN A 180 -0.39 29.82 16.11
CA ASN A 180 -0.51 29.08 17.38
C ASN A 180 -0.51 29.97 18.62
N VAL A 181 -0.22 31.27 18.50
CA VAL A 181 -0.38 32.23 19.59
C VAL A 181 -1.85 32.26 20.09
N PHE A 182 -2.81 31.99 19.21
CA PHE A 182 -4.22 31.90 19.59
C PHE A 182 -4.47 30.65 20.43
N TRP A 183 -5.19 30.79 21.53
CA TRP A 183 -5.49 29.74 22.52
C TRP A 183 -4.24 29.10 23.18
N SER A 184 -3.08 29.78 23.14
CA SER A 184 -1.84 29.27 23.73
C SER A 184 -1.42 27.90 23.17
N MET A 185 -1.56 27.72 21.85
CA MET A 185 -1.25 26.47 21.17
C MET A 185 0.21 26.36 20.69
N GLU A 186 1.09 27.31 21.10
CA GLU A 186 2.50 27.30 20.69
C GLU A 186 3.24 26.08 21.21
N TYR A 187 4.01 25.45 20.33
CA TYR A 187 4.93 24.36 20.65
C TYR A 187 6.34 24.91 20.90
N ARG A 188 7.11 24.25 21.76
CA ARG A 188 8.52 24.56 22.01
C ARG A 188 9.45 23.69 21.16
N THR A 189 8.99 22.51 20.76
CA THR A 189 9.73 21.58 19.93
C THR A 189 8.79 20.81 19.00
N PHE A 190 9.28 20.31 17.88
CA PHE A 190 8.50 19.42 17.02
C PHE A 190 8.05 18.13 17.73
N ALA A 191 8.81 17.68 18.75
CA ALA A 191 8.48 16.47 19.51
C ALA A 191 7.17 16.57 20.31
N GLU A 192 6.73 17.79 20.66
CA GLU A 192 5.48 18.04 21.38
C GLU A 192 4.25 17.92 20.49
N ILE A 193 4.42 17.94 19.17
CA ILE A 193 3.29 17.94 18.22
C ILE A 193 2.67 16.54 18.16
N ALA A 194 1.39 16.45 18.51
CA ALA A 194 0.57 15.25 18.36
C ALA A 194 -0.27 15.30 17.08
N PRO A 195 -0.82 14.17 16.61
CA PRO A 195 -1.82 14.18 15.53
C PRO A 195 -3.04 15.03 15.86
N PRO A 196 -3.68 15.70 14.87
CA PRO A 196 -4.79 16.64 15.09
C PRO A 196 -6.14 15.93 15.29
N HIS A 197 -6.25 15.10 16.33
CA HIS A 197 -7.47 14.36 16.68
C HIS A 197 -7.67 14.34 18.20
N LEU A 198 -8.84 13.92 18.64
CA LEU A 198 -9.22 13.78 20.07
C LEU A 198 -9.11 15.10 20.86
N THR A 199 -9.08 16.23 20.20
CA THR A 199 -9.18 17.56 20.83
C THR A 199 -10.62 17.84 21.30
N VAL A 200 -10.80 18.71 22.31
CA VAL A 200 -12.12 19.03 22.86
C VAL A 200 -13.05 19.63 21.78
N THR A 201 -12.48 20.50 20.97
CA THR A 201 -13.12 21.04 19.76
C THR A 201 -12.27 20.67 18.55
N GLU A 202 -12.56 21.24 17.38
CA GLU A 202 -11.71 21.00 16.21
C GLU A 202 -10.28 21.52 16.44
N ALA A 203 -9.30 20.71 16.07
CA ALA A 203 -7.89 21.11 16.07
C ALA A 203 -7.64 22.27 15.10
N ASN A 204 -6.53 22.99 15.29
CA ASN A 204 -6.09 24.10 14.44
C ASN A 204 -6.22 23.73 12.95
N PRO A 205 -6.90 24.55 12.13
CA PRO A 205 -7.11 24.27 10.69
C PRO A 205 -5.80 24.08 9.91
N ALA A 206 -4.76 24.85 10.20
CA ALA A 206 -3.45 24.72 9.55
C ALA A 206 -2.81 23.37 9.89
N HIS A 207 -2.88 22.94 11.15
CA HIS A 207 -2.43 21.62 11.60
C HIS A 207 -3.16 20.49 10.86
N ARG A 208 -4.49 20.57 10.75
CA ARG A 208 -5.32 19.59 10.02
C ARG A 208 -4.97 19.51 8.53
N ILE A 209 -4.69 20.67 7.91
CA ILE A 209 -4.29 20.73 6.49
C ILE A 209 -2.93 20.08 6.30
N ASP A 210 -1.96 20.40 7.16
CA ASP A 210 -0.62 19.81 7.06
C ASP A 210 -0.61 18.32 7.37
N TRP A 211 -1.47 17.84 8.29
CA TRP A 211 -1.67 16.41 8.50
C TRP A 211 -2.14 15.68 7.25
N ARG A 212 -3.07 16.27 6.50
CA ARG A 212 -3.55 15.71 5.23
C ARG A 212 -2.49 15.74 4.13
N ARG A 213 -1.70 16.81 4.06
CA ARG A 213 -0.56 16.92 3.12
C ARG A 213 0.47 15.85 3.43
N PHE A 214 0.85 15.72 4.69
CA PHE A 214 1.74 14.67 5.16
C PHE A 214 1.22 13.27 4.78
N ALA A 215 -0.05 12.97 5.05
CA ALA A 215 -0.63 11.67 4.71
C ALA A 215 -0.57 11.39 3.19
N SER A 216 -0.80 12.40 2.36
CA SER A 216 -0.64 12.29 0.91
C SER A 216 0.81 12.00 0.51
N ASP A 217 1.78 12.72 1.08
CA ASP A 217 3.20 12.56 0.80
C ASP A 217 3.70 11.17 1.26
N GLU A 218 3.19 10.64 2.37
CA GLU A 218 3.49 9.28 2.84
C GLU A 218 3.00 8.20 1.87
N VAL A 219 1.79 8.36 1.32
CA VAL A 219 1.28 7.45 0.29
C VAL A 219 2.16 7.49 -0.97
N VAL A 220 2.53 8.69 -1.41
CA VAL A 220 3.43 8.86 -2.57
C VAL A 220 4.79 8.20 -2.31
N SER A 221 5.36 8.43 -1.13
CA SER A 221 6.63 7.83 -0.72
C SER A 221 6.55 6.30 -0.64
N PHE A 222 5.46 5.76 -0.07
CA PHE A 222 5.21 4.32 -0.02
C PHE A 222 5.09 3.69 -1.42
N ASN A 223 4.35 4.34 -2.31
CA ASN A 223 4.23 3.90 -3.70
C ASN A 223 5.59 3.91 -4.42
N ARG A 224 6.38 4.96 -4.24
CA ARG A 224 7.68 5.14 -4.92
C ARG A 224 8.65 4.00 -4.62
N VAL A 225 8.73 3.55 -3.37
CA VAL A 225 9.58 2.40 -2.99
C VAL A 225 9.27 1.17 -3.85
N GLN A 226 8.01 0.85 -4.02
CA GLN A 226 7.58 -0.31 -4.82
C GLN A 226 7.83 -0.08 -6.32
N VAL A 227 7.53 1.13 -6.82
CA VAL A 227 7.77 1.51 -8.22
C VAL A 227 9.25 1.38 -8.57
N ASP A 228 10.15 1.86 -7.70
CA ASP A 228 11.59 1.81 -7.95
C ASP A 228 12.11 0.38 -8.00
N ILE A 229 11.62 -0.51 -7.12
CA ILE A 229 11.95 -1.94 -7.14
C ILE A 229 11.48 -2.60 -8.45
N VAL A 230 10.22 -2.38 -8.81
CA VAL A 230 9.64 -2.96 -10.03
C VAL A 230 10.37 -2.46 -11.27
N ARG A 231 10.64 -1.17 -11.38
CA ARG A 231 11.36 -0.57 -12.52
C ARG A 231 12.80 -1.08 -12.65
N ALA A 232 13.48 -1.37 -11.55
CA ALA A 232 14.82 -1.93 -11.58
C ALA A 232 14.86 -3.33 -12.23
N ALA A 233 13.81 -4.15 -12.00
CA ALA A 233 13.70 -5.50 -12.54
C ALA A 233 12.95 -5.57 -13.88
N SER A 234 12.16 -4.55 -14.22
CA SER A 234 11.22 -4.53 -15.34
C SER A 234 11.19 -3.14 -16.01
N PRO A 235 12.31 -2.64 -16.55
CA PRO A 235 12.46 -1.26 -16.98
C PRO A 235 11.55 -0.84 -18.15
N GLU A 236 11.09 -1.81 -18.93
CA GLU A 236 10.26 -1.55 -20.12
C GLU A 236 8.75 -1.73 -19.87
N ARG A 237 8.31 -1.92 -18.63
CA ARG A 237 6.92 -2.31 -18.30
C ARG A 237 6.31 -1.44 -17.22
#